data_e517719e5e89a77331067b7fc859441a
#
_entry.id   e517719e5e89a77331067b7fc859441a
#
_cell.length_a   1.000
_cell.length_b   1.000
_cell.length_c   1.000
_cell.angle_alpha   90.00
_cell.angle_beta   90.00
_cell.angle_gamma   90.00
#
_symmetry.space_group_name_H-M   'P 1'
#
loop_
_entity.id
_entity.type
_entity.pdbx_description
1 polymer ?
#
loop_
_entity_poly.entity_id
_entity_poly.type
_entity_poly.pdbx_seq_one_letter_code
_entity_poly.pdbx_strand_id
1 'polypeptide(L)'
;ILSILLLGIMCSFCSDTIDVYAGQYGEEEGTNEPETPEVVGKIVHIESLRNPDRGFHLECNLLADEMKSPYNDYEVYGEDLYKKKIEQFDAKDDNLTLVQQYIYLTKWVSKDLDDEALNNIRKVFELMKAQGYKAILRFAYNHAGLNTSGGESKQWILRHIEQLTPLLNEYIVQIATVQVGFIGAWGEWHTS
;
A
#
# COMPACT_ATOMS: atom_id res chain seq x y z
N ILE A 1 16.47 -18.71 -1.71
CA ILE A 1 15.14 -19.01 -1.18
C ILE A 1 14.39 -17.72 -0.86
N LEU A 2 15.04 -16.71 -0.25
CA LEU A 2 14.40 -15.43 0.10
C LEU A 2 14.03 -14.58 -1.12
N SER A 3 14.85 -14.62 -2.18
CA SER A 3 14.54 -13.92 -3.44
C SER A 3 13.30 -14.46 -4.16
N ILE A 4 12.99 -15.76 -3.95
CA ILE A 4 11.83 -16.40 -4.55
C ILE A 4 10.54 -16.01 -3.82
N LEU A 5 10.61 -15.73 -2.51
CA LEU A 5 9.44 -15.31 -1.72
C LEU A 5 9.00 -13.87 -2.07
N LEU A 6 9.97 -12.95 -2.29
CA LEU A 6 9.64 -11.59 -2.75
C LEU A 6 9.06 -11.58 -4.18
N LEU A 7 9.57 -12.45 -5.06
CA LEU A 7 8.99 -12.60 -6.42
C LEU A 7 7.61 -13.28 -6.37
N GLY A 8 7.38 -14.17 -5.41
CA GLY A 8 6.09 -14.85 -5.22
C GLY A 8 4.97 -13.88 -4.82
N ILE A 9 5.28 -12.85 -4.05
CA ILE A 9 4.31 -11.81 -3.67
C ILE A 9 3.91 -10.95 -4.87
N MET A 10 4.84 -10.72 -5.81
CA MET A 10 4.56 -9.93 -7.02
C MET A 10 3.72 -10.68 -8.08
N CYS A 11 3.73 -12.01 -8.09
CA CYS A 11 3.02 -12.81 -9.10
C CYS A 11 1.61 -13.27 -8.71
N SER A 12 1.22 -13.20 -7.42
CA SER A 12 -0.11 -13.63 -6.98
C SER A 12 -1.24 -12.63 -7.27
N PHE A 13 -0.91 -11.40 -7.67
CA PHE A 13 -1.92 -10.37 -7.95
C PHE A 13 -2.43 -10.34 -9.40
N CYS A 14 -2.00 -11.26 -10.25
CA CYS A 14 -2.46 -11.33 -11.64
C CYS A 14 -3.64 -12.28 -11.88
N SER A 15 -4.31 -12.78 -10.85
CA SER A 15 -5.40 -13.76 -11.03
C SER A 15 -6.78 -13.31 -10.53
N ASP A 16 -7.00 -12.03 -10.25
CA ASP A 16 -8.38 -11.56 -10.24
C ASP A 16 -8.79 -11.35 -11.68
N THR A 17 -9.50 -12.33 -12.18
CA THR A 17 -10.11 -12.40 -13.50
C THR A 17 -10.85 -11.11 -13.79
N ILE A 18 -10.25 -10.32 -14.68
CA ILE A 18 -11.05 -9.42 -15.50
C ILE A 18 -11.88 -10.35 -16.37
N ASP A 19 -13.14 -10.52 -16.07
CA ASP A 19 -14.10 -11.11 -16.99
C ASP A 19 -14.17 -10.18 -18.21
N VAL A 20 -13.28 -10.42 -19.14
CA VAL A 20 -13.41 -9.89 -20.50
C VAL A 20 -14.55 -10.67 -21.10
N TYR A 21 -15.64 -10.02 -21.37
CA TYR A 21 -16.75 -10.58 -22.11
C TYR A 21 -16.23 -11.12 -23.45
N ALA A 22 -15.97 -12.41 -23.51
CA ALA A 22 -15.80 -13.13 -24.76
C ALA A 22 -17.22 -13.32 -25.35
N GLY A 23 -17.53 -12.49 -26.32
CA GLY A 23 -18.73 -12.70 -27.12
C GLY A 23 -18.65 -14.06 -27.81
N GLN A 24 -19.62 -14.92 -27.58
CA GLN A 24 -19.82 -16.13 -28.35
C GLN A 24 -20.20 -15.73 -29.77
N TYR A 25 -19.30 -15.98 -30.73
CA TYR A 25 -19.65 -15.98 -32.13
C TYR A 25 -20.33 -17.30 -32.45
N GLY A 26 -21.63 -17.26 -32.63
CA GLY A 26 -22.36 -18.34 -33.33
C GLY A 26 -22.24 -18.16 -34.82
N GLU A 27 -21.74 -19.16 -35.51
CA GLU A 27 -21.80 -19.22 -36.99
C GLU A 27 -23.24 -19.51 -37.40
N GLU A 28 -23.91 -18.52 -38.05
CA GLU A 28 -25.07 -18.78 -38.89
C GLU A 28 -24.79 -18.17 -40.28
N GLU A 29 -24.76 -19.03 -41.29
CA GLU A 29 -24.77 -18.65 -42.70
C GLU A 29 -26.12 -18.01 -43.05
N GLY A 30 -26.07 -16.72 -43.34
CA GLY A 30 -27.21 -16.01 -43.90
C GLY A 30 -26.75 -14.67 -44.49
N THR A 31 -26.81 -14.60 -45.83
CA THR A 31 -26.52 -13.42 -46.63
C THR A 31 -27.50 -12.28 -46.31
N ASN A 32 -27.03 -11.26 -45.58
CA ASN A 32 -27.57 -9.91 -45.59
C ASN A 32 -26.48 -8.95 -45.03
N GLU A 33 -26.51 -7.71 -45.52
CA GLU A 33 -25.57 -6.66 -45.14
C GLU A 33 -25.31 -6.60 -43.61
N PRO A 34 -24.08 -6.34 -43.20
CA PRO A 34 -23.79 -6.29 -41.76
C PRO A 34 -24.47 -5.06 -41.15
N GLU A 35 -25.58 -5.31 -40.46
CA GLU A 35 -26.07 -4.35 -39.45
C GLU A 35 -24.94 -4.17 -38.42
N THR A 36 -24.38 -2.96 -38.38
CA THR A 36 -23.49 -2.57 -37.28
C THR A 36 -24.21 -2.87 -35.98
N PRO A 37 -23.66 -3.73 -35.10
CA PRO A 37 -24.28 -3.96 -33.82
C PRO A 37 -24.35 -2.62 -33.11
N GLU A 38 -25.55 -2.14 -32.87
CA GLU A 38 -25.79 -1.01 -31.99
C GLU A 38 -25.32 -1.46 -30.59
N VAL A 39 -24.09 -1.14 -30.27
CA VAL A 39 -23.56 -1.29 -28.90
C VAL A 39 -24.34 -0.27 -28.06
N VAL A 40 -25.53 -0.65 -27.66
CA VAL A 40 -26.26 0.05 -26.60
C VAL A 40 -25.47 -0.18 -25.32
N GLY A 41 -24.35 0.51 -25.21
CA GLY A 41 -23.65 0.64 -23.98
C GLY A 41 -24.58 1.33 -22.99
N LYS A 42 -25.23 0.54 -22.13
CA LYS A 42 -25.93 1.09 -20.99
C LYS A 42 -24.87 1.84 -20.18
N ILE A 43 -24.79 3.16 -20.35
CA ILE A 43 -23.97 4.00 -19.48
C ILE A 43 -24.60 3.86 -18.09
N VAL A 44 -24.08 2.93 -17.31
CA VAL A 44 -24.37 2.87 -15.89
C VAL A 44 -23.66 4.07 -15.29
N HIS A 45 -24.40 5.12 -14.98
CA HIS A 45 -23.90 6.17 -14.10
C HIS A 45 -23.62 5.53 -12.76
N ILE A 46 -22.39 5.11 -12.57
CA ILE A 46 -21.89 4.70 -11.27
C ILE A 46 -21.55 6.00 -10.54
N GLU A 47 -22.45 6.45 -9.69
CA GLU A 47 -22.32 7.70 -8.91
C GLU A 47 -21.12 7.71 -7.98
N SER A 48 -20.37 6.62 -7.85
CA SER A 48 -19.14 6.53 -7.05
C SER A 48 -18.19 5.46 -7.58
N LEU A 49 -17.64 5.64 -8.76
CA LEU A 49 -16.43 4.89 -9.11
C LEU A 49 -15.30 5.34 -8.20
N ARG A 50 -15.00 4.47 -7.24
CA ARG A 50 -13.78 4.64 -6.45
C ARG A 50 -12.58 4.61 -7.39
N ASN A 51 -11.61 5.51 -7.18
CA ASN A 51 -10.39 5.54 -7.98
C ASN A 51 -9.74 4.15 -7.96
N PRO A 52 -9.40 3.54 -9.10
CA PRO A 52 -8.62 2.31 -9.08
C PRO A 52 -7.29 2.55 -8.37
N ASP A 53 -6.70 1.50 -7.78
CA ASP A 53 -5.46 1.57 -6.99
C ASP A 53 -4.26 2.04 -7.83
N ARG A 54 -4.33 3.27 -8.31
CA ARG A 54 -3.33 3.95 -9.15
C ARG A 54 -3.50 5.47 -9.11
N GLY A 55 -2.46 6.20 -9.51
CA GLY A 55 -2.48 7.66 -9.62
C GLY A 55 -2.12 8.35 -8.32
N PHE A 56 -2.85 9.39 -7.95
CA PHE A 56 -2.58 10.15 -6.75
C PHE A 56 -2.76 9.32 -5.49
N HIS A 57 -1.94 9.58 -4.49
CA HIS A 57 -1.97 8.91 -3.20
C HIS A 57 -1.68 9.91 -2.08
N LEU A 58 -2.15 9.58 -0.89
CA LEU A 58 -1.79 10.30 0.32
C LEU A 58 -0.40 9.85 0.78
N GLU A 59 0.33 10.74 1.44
CA GLU A 59 1.54 10.38 2.17
C GLU A 59 1.27 10.41 3.67
N CYS A 60 1.59 9.31 4.33
CA CYS A 60 1.49 9.16 5.78
C CYS A 60 2.78 8.60 6.35
N ASN A 61 3.25 9.21 7.43
CA ASN A 61 4.49 8.87 8.09
C ASN A 61 4.21 8.47 9.54
N LEU A 62 4.71 7.31 9.97
CA LEU A 62 4.50 6.76 11.31
C LEU A 62 5.80 6.41 12.00
N LEU A 63 6.00 6.93 13.21
CA LEU A 63 6.90 6.35 14.19
C LEU A 63 6.18 5.17 14.86
N ALA A 64 6.71 3.95 14.69
CA ALA A 64 6.02 2.73 15.14
C ALA A 64 5.89 2.62 16.66
N ASP A 65 6.76 3.28 17.43
CA ASP A 65 6.70 3.32 18.89
C ASP A 65 5.74 4.38 19.43
N GLU A 66 5.52 5.47 18.71
CA GLU A 66 4.74 6.59 19.21
C GLU A 66 3.36 6.72 18.57
N MET A 67 3.10 5.98 17.50
CA MET A 67 1.86 6.09 16.72
C MET A 67 1.56 7.52 16.28
N LYS A 68 2.60 8.25 15.89
CA LYS A 68 2.51 9.62 15.39
C LYS A 68 3.47 9.86 14.23
N SER A 69 3.24 10.96 13.51
CA SER A 69 4.16 11.42 12.47
C SER A 69 5.43 12.03 13.08
N PRO A 70 6.63 11.73 12.54
CA PRO A 70 7.87 12.39 12.97
C PRO A 70 7.97 13.85 12.52
N TYR A 71 7.11 14.30 11.63
CA TYR A 71 7.16 15.65 11.04
C TYR A 71 6.09 16.58 11.56
N ASN A 72 5.05 16.03 12.17
CA ASN A 72 3.91 16.82 12.63
C ASN A 72 3.36 16.21 13.91
N ASP A 73 3.61 16.86 15.05
CA ASP A 73 3.16 16.43 16.36
C ASP A 73 1.63 16.39 16.50
N TYR A 74 0.92 17.09 15.63
CA TYR A 74 -0.56 17.07 15.61
C TYR A 74 -1.11 15.85 14.85
N GLU A 75 -0.28 15.16 14.10
CA GLU A 75 -0.67 14.02 13.31
C GLU A 75 -0.49 12.73 14.10
N VAL A 76 -1.51 12.41 14.89
CA VAL A 76 -1.59 11.16 15.65
C VAL A 76 -2.44 10.17 14.87
N TYR A 77 -1.99 8.91 14.82
CA TYR A 77 -2.71 7.85 14.13
C TYR A 77 -3.94 7.44 14.93
N GLY A 78 -5.10 7.76 14.39
CA GLY A 78 -6.41 7.45 14.94
C GLY A 78 -7.45 7.25 13.85
N GLU A 79 -8.69 6.96 14.25
CA GLU A 79 -9.77 6.57 13.33
C GLU A 79 -10.02 7.57 12.17
N ASP A 80 -9.76 8.85 12.41
CA ASP A 80 -10.00 9.91 11.43
C ASP A 80 -8.76 10.33 10.63
N LEU A 81 -7.62 9.64 10.81
CA LEU A 81 -6.36 10.08 10.18
C LEU A 81 -6.50 10.31 8.68
N TYR A 82 -6.95 9.31 7.95
CA TYR A 82 -7.03 9.39 6.49
C TYR A 82 -8.10 10.38 6.03
N LYS A 83 -9.20 10.51 6.78
CA LYS A 83 -10.22 11.54 6.52
C LYS A 83 -9.65 12.92 6.63
N LYS A 84 -8.92 13.21 7.72
CA LYS A 84 -8.25 14.51 7.93
C LYS A 84 -7.24 14.80 6.84
N LYS A 85 -6.47 13.81 6.41
CA LYS A 85 -5.53 13.96 5.29
C LYS A 85 -6.24 14.31 3.98
N ILE A 86 -7.33 13.63 3.65
CA ILE A 86 -8.14 13.92 2.47
C ILE A 86 -8.69 15.35 2.54
N GLU A 87 -9.20 15.77 3.69
CA GLU A 87 -9.72 17.12 3.90
C GLU A 87 -8.63 18.19 3.78
N GLN A 88 -7.44 17.92 4.31
CA GLN A 88 -6.31 18.83 4.28
C GLN A 88 -5.82 19.12 2.84
N PHE A 89 -5.84 18.12 1.99
CA PHE A 89 -5.36 18.24 0.61
C PHE A 89 -6.45 18.51 -0.42
N ASP A 90 -7.68 18.82 0.05
CA ASP A 90 -8.85 19.09 -0.81
C ASP A 90 -9.15 17.95 -1.80
N ALA A 91 -8.73 16.73 -1.42
CA ALA A 91 -8.78 15.54 -2.26
C ALA A 91 -10.14 14.83 -2.22
N LYS A 92 -11.21 15.53 -1.82
CA LYS A 92 -12.56 14.96 -1.64
C LYS A 92 -13.12 14.37 -2.92
N ASP A 93 -12.84 15.02 -4.05
CA ASP A 93 -13.37 14.63 -5.34
C ASP A 93 -12.54 13.55 -6.04
N ASP A 94 -11.31 13.28 -5.56
CA ASP A 94 -10.39 12.37 -6.23
C ASP A 94 -10.61 10.90 -5.86
N ASN A 95 -11.47 10.61 -4.88
CA ASN A 95 -11.78 9.25 -4.42
C ASN A 95 -10.52 8.37 -4.23
N LEU A 96 -9.50 8.91 -3.57
CA LEU A 96 -8.22 8.24 -3.39
C LEU A 96 -8.37 6.88 -2.71
N THR A 97 -7.60 5.90 -3.17
CA THR A 97 -7.58 4.54 -2.62
C THR A 97 -6.21 4.13 -2.10
N LEU A 98 -5.18 4.92 -2.42
CA LEU A 98 -3.79 4.61 -2.09
C LEU A 98 -3.23 5.57 -1.04
N VAL A 99 -2.41 5.00 -0.15
CA VAL A 99 -1.62 5.74 0.83
C VAL A 99 -0.18 5.26 0.73
N GLN A 100 0.77 6.16 0.47
CA GLN A 100 2.18 5.87 0.68
C GLN A 100 2.43 5.91 2.19
N GLN A 101 2.54 4.73 2.78
CA GLN A 101 2.68 4.56 4.21
C GLN A 101 4.12 4.25 4.57
N TYR A 102 4.79 5.24 5.16
CA TYR A 102 6.09 5.04 5.80
C TYR A 102 5.88 4.55 7.23
N ILE A 103 6.64 3.54 7.62
CA ILE A 103 6.69 3.02 8.99
C ILE A 103 8.14 3.01 9.45
N TYR A 104 8.45 3.88 10.41
CA TYR A 104 9.80 4.03 10.93
C TYR A 104 10.00 3.18 12.18
N LEU A 105 10.99 2.29 12.10
CA LEU A 105 11.39 1.34 13.14
C LEU A 105 12.59 1.86 13.93
N THR A 106 12.68 3.16 14.17
CA THR A 106 13.82 3.85 14.76
C THR A 106 14.26 3.26 16.10
N LYS A 107 13.30 2.83 16.93
CA LYS A 107 13.54 2.23 18.24
C LYS A 107 14.14 0.82 18.18
N TRP A 108 14.01 0.14 17.05
CA TRP A 108 14.38 -1.27 16.88
C TRP A 108 15.55 -1.52 15.92
N VAL A 109 16.32 -0.52 15.56
CA VAL A 109 17.41 -0.62 14.55
C VAL A 109 18.35 -1.83 14.76
N SER A 110 18.62 -2.20 16.01
CA SER A 110 19.56 -3.28 16.36
C SER A 110 19.01 -4.26 17.40
N LYS A 111 17.70 -4.45 17.42
CA LYS A 111 17.03 -5.42 18.30
C LYS A 111 15.75 -5.92 17.61
N ASP A 112 15.20 -7.03 18.11
CA ASP A 112 13.93 -7.58 17.61
C ASP A 112 12.79 -6.55 17.75
N LEU A 113 11.86 -6.61 16.79
CA LEU A 113 10.54 -5.99 16.95
C LEU A 113 9.81 -6.69 18.08
N ASP A 114 9.33 -5.90 19.02
CA ASP A 114 8.52 -6.37 20.13
C ASP A 114 7.01 -6.32 19.82
N ASP A 115 6.21 -6.80 20.74
CA ASP A 115 4.75 -6.81 20.58
C ASP A 115 4.17 -5.40 20.43
N GLU A 116 4.82 -4.38 21.00
CA GLU A 116 4.42 -2.98 20.83
C GLU A 116 4.51 -2.56 19.37
N ALA A 117 5.68 -2.80 18.74
CA ALA A 117 5.89 -2.51 17.33
C ALA A 117 4.85 -3.21 16.43
N LEU A 118 4.72 -4.52 16.60
CA LEU A 118 3.83 -5.33 15.77
C LEU A 118 2.36 -4.95 15.95
N ASN A 119 1.93 -4.66 17.19
CA ASN A 119 0.56 -4.23 17.47
C ASN A 119 0.28 -2.83 16.91
N ASN A 120 1.23 -1.92 16.97
CA ASN A 120 1.07 -0.58 16.41
C ASN A 120 0.99 -0.63 14.88
N ILE A 121 1.82 -1.44 14.23
CA ILE A 121 1.74 -1.67 12.78
C ILE A 121 0.39 -2.29 12.40
N ARG A 122 -0.10 -3.26 13.18
CA ARG A 122 -1.42 -3.87 13.00
C ARG A 122 -2.53 -2.82 13.02
N LYS A 123 -2.51 -1.90 13.99
CA LYS A 123 -3.49 -0.80 14.06
C LYS A 123 -3.52 0.06 12.81
N VAL A 124 -2.36 0.33 12.19
CA VAL A 124 -2.31 1.08 10.93
C VAL A 124 -3.05 0.34 9.82
N PHE A 125 -2.84 -0.97 9.69
CA PHE A 125 -3.57 -1.78 8.70
C PHE A 125 -5.07 -1.84 8.97
N GLU A 126 -5.49 -1.93 10.23
CA GLU A 126 -6.91 -1.88 10.60
C GLU A 126 -7.55 -0.53 10.23
N LEU A 127 -6.85 0.58 10.45
CA LEU A 127 -7.30 1.90 10.03
C LEU A 127 -7.45 2.00 8.51
N MET A 128 -6.46 1.53 7.76
CA MET A 128 -6.53 1.49 6.30
C MET A 128 -7.71 0.64 5.81
N LYS A 129 -7.90 -0.54 6.41
CA LYS A 129 -8.98 -1.46 6.11
C LYS A 129 -10.35 -0.82 6.37
N ALA A 130 -10.53 -0.21 7.54
CA ALA A 130 -11.78 0.44 7.94
C ALA A 130 -12.18 1.57 6.98
N GLN A 131 -11.21 2.26 6.39
CA GLN A 131 -11.43 3.37 5.48
C GLN A 131 -11.26 2.99 4.00
N GLY A 132 -10.94 1.72 3.74
CA GLY A 132 -10.84 1.16 2.41
C GLY A 132 -9.64 1.65 1.61
N TYR A 133 -8.51 1.94 2.26
CA TYR A 133 -7.26 2.28 1.63
C TYR A 133 -6.33 1.08 1.48
N LYS A 134 -5.42 1.17 0.50
CA LYS A 134 -4.30 0.25 0.33
C LYS A 134 -2.98 0.99 0.44
N ALA A 135 -1.99 0.33 0.98
CA ALA A 135 -0.67 0.89 1.20
C ALA A 135 0.27 0.67 0.01
N ILE A 136 0.96 1.73 -0.38
CA ILE A 136 2.30 1.68 -0.94
C ILE A 136 3.22 1.68 0.27
N LEU A 137 3.63 0.51 0.74
CA LEU A 137 4.24 0.33 2.06
C LEU A 137 5.76 0.46 2.01
N ARG A 138 6.33 1.20 2.95
CA ARG A 138 7.79 1.30 3.13
C ARG A 138 8.16 1.27 4.60
N PHE A 139 9.10 0.40 4.97
CA PHE A 139 9.75 0.43 6.26
C PHE A 139 11.09 1.15 6.18
N ALA A 140 11.45 1.89 7.23
CA ALA A 140 12.75 2.55 7.33
C ALA A 140 13.17 2.68 8.81
N TYR A 141 14.45 2.97 9.04
CA TYR A 141 14.96 3.24 10.38
C TYR A 141 15.22 4.74 10.60
N ASN A 142 15.38 5.49 9.54
CA ASN A 142 15.73 6.90 9.59
C ASN A 142 14.69 7.75 8.89
N HIS A 143 14.18 8.76 9.57
CA HIS A 143 13.19 9.71 9.06
C HIS A 143 13.72 11.14 8.90
N ALA A 144 14.99 11.39 9.22
CA ALA A 144 15.51 12.76 9.32
C ALA A 144 16.46 13.17 8.18
N GLY A 145 16.77 12.28 7.26
CA GLY A 145 17.73 12.56 6.18
C GLY A 145 19.17 12.86 6.67
N LEU A 146 19.38 12.83 7.96
CA LEU A 146 20.69 13.05 8.57
C LEU A 146 21.48 11.75 8.53
N ASN A 147 22.79 11.91 8.41
CA ASN A 147 23.77 10.84 8.41
C ASN A 147 23.77 10.11 9.78
N THR A 148 22.72 9.37 10.06
CA THR A 148 22.66 8.44 11.18
C THR A 148 23.20 7.09 10.71
N SER A 149 24.45 7.15 10.21
CA SER A 149 25.19 5.94 9.87
C SER A 149 25.27 5.06 11.10
N GLY A 150 24.75 3.85 11.01
CA GLY A 150 25.15 2.86 11.97
C GLY A 150 24.12 2.04 12.67
N GLY A 151 23.12 1.61 12.00
CA GLY A 151 22.20 0.62 12.57
C GLY A 151 21.70 -0.38 11.56
N GLU A 152 21.82 -0.06 10.32
CA GLU A 152 21.24 -0.78 9.18
C GLU A 152 22.11 -1.99 8.81
N SER A 153 22.21 -2.98 9.71
CA SER A 153 22.89 -4.20 9.35
C SER A 153 21.98 -5.12 8.56
N LYS A 154 22.54 -5.79 7.55
CA LYS A 154 21.82 -6.84 6.80
C LYS A 154 21.14 -7.86 7.72
N GLN A 155 21.80 -8.20 8.82
CA GLN A 155 21.28 -9.17 9.79
C GLN A 155 19.95 -8.69 10.39
N TRP A 156 19.89 -7.44 10.85
CA TRP A 156 18.69 -6.88 11.47
C TRP A 156 17.59 -6.62 10.45
N ILE A 157 17.94 -6.17 9.25
CA ILE A 157 16.95 -6.03 8.16
C ILE A 157 16.27 -7.37 7.86
N LEU A 158 17.04 -8.44 7.68
CA LEU A 158 16.50 -9.77 7.41
C LEU A 158 15.65 -10.27 8.59
N ARG A 159 16.10 -10.04 9.82
CA ARG A 159 15.35 -10.40 11.02
C ARG A 159 14.00 -9.68 11.11
N HIS A 160 13.96 -8.38 10.84
CA HIS A 160 12.70 -7.62 10.84
C HIS A 160 11.78 -8.04 9.70
N ILE A 161 12.31 -8.36 8.53
CA ILE A 161 11.50 -8.93 7.43
C ILE A 161 10.85 -10.25 7.87
N GLU A 162 11.59 -11.14 8.55
CA GLU A 162 11.04 -12.37 9.11
C GLU A 162 9.91 -12.10 10.10
N GLN A 163 10.10 -11.15 11.01
CA GLN A 163 9.11 -10.80 12.03
C GLN A 163 7.86 -10.12 11.44
N LEU A 164 8.03 -9.31 10.40
CA LEU A 164 6.93 -8.61 9.72
C LEU A 164 6.14 -9.52 8.77
N THR A 165 6.76 -10.56 8.21
CA THR A 165 6.14 -11.41 7.19
C THR A 165 4.77 -11.98 7.59
N PRO A 166 4.56 -12.53 8.80
CA PRO A 166 3.24 -13.01 9.20
C PRO A 166 2.18 -11.91 9.20
N LEU A 167 2.53 -10.73 9.72
CA LEU A 167 1.64 -9.59 9.77
C LEU A 167 1.30 -9.08 8.36
N LEU A 168 2.28 -8.98 7.48
CA LEU A 168 2.04 -8.53 6.10
C LEU A 168 1.16 -9.53 5.33
N ASN A 169 1.31 -10.81 5.58
CA ASN A 169 0.44 -11.83 4.99
C ASN A 169 -1.01 -11.74 5.51
N GLU A 170 -1.20 -11.41 6.79
CA GLU A 170 -2.52 -11.19 7.36
C GLU A 170 -3.26 -10.03 6.68
N TYR A 171 -2.52 -8.97 6.31
CA TYR A 171 -3.08 -7.76 5.69
C TYR A 171 -2.76 -7.63 4.20
N ILE A 172 -2.53 -8.73 3.51
CA ILE A 172 -2.11 -8.73 2.11
C ILE A 172 -3.05 -7.93 1.19
N VAL A 173 -4.36 -7.93 1.49
CA VAL A 173 -5.38 -7.21 0.71
C VAL A 173 -5.25 -5.69 0.86
N GLN A 174 -4.70 -5.19 1.98
CA GLN A 174 -4.45 -3.79 2.24
C GLN A 174 -3.10 -3.30 1.69
N ILE A 175 -2.32 -4.17 1.05
CA ILE A 175 -1.01 -3.82 0.52
C ILE A 175 -1.08 -3.83 -1.00
N ALA A 176 -0.98 -2.64 -1.62
CA ALA A 176 -0.90 -2.52 -3.08
C ALA A 176 0.50 -2.89 -3.57
N THR A 177 1.53 -2.45 -2.86
CA THR A 177 2.93 -2.81 -3.13
C THR A 177 3.79 -2.57 -1.90
N VAL A 178 4.94 -3.25 -1.84
CA VAL A 178 5.98 -2.99 -0.84
C VAL A 178 7.18 -2.39 -1.56
N GLN A 179 7.58 -1.20 -1.16
CA GLN A 179 8.80 -0.58 -1.66
C GLN A 179 10.02 -1.17 -0.96
N VAL A 180 11.12 -1.25 -1.69
CA VAL A 180 12.42 -1.60 -1.10
C VAL A 180 12.81 -0.48 -0.15
N GLY A 181 12.81 -0.75 1.13
CA GLY A 181 13.01 0.21 2.19
C GLY A 181 14.26 -0.08 3.01
N PHE A 182 14.19 0.18 4.30
CA PHE A 182 15.15 -0.07 5.37
C PHE A 182 16.44 0.73 5.31
N ILE A 183 17.08 0.87 4.15
CA ILE A 183 18.44 1.40 3.99
C ILE A 183 18.41 2.89 3.68
N GLY A 184 19.20 3.67 4.42
CA GLY A 184 19.39 5.10 4.20
C GLY A 184 18.26 5.99 4.70
N ALA A 185 18.36 7.26 4.40
CA ALA A 185 17.32 8.23 4.76
C ALA A 185 15.99 7.83 4.15
N TRP A 186 14.94 7.79 4.96
CA TRP A 186 13.58 7.37 4.59
C TRP A 186 13.48 5.99 3.93
N GLY A 187 14.52 5.16 4.04
CA GLY A 187 14.61 3.89 3.31
C GLY A 187 14.78 4.07 1.80
N GLU A 188 15.38 5.15 1.35
CA GLU A 188 15.53 5.50 -0.07
C GLU A 188 16.92 5.21 -0.65
N TRP A 189 17.74 4.46 0.08
CA TRP A 189 19.03 3.98 -0.35
C TRP A 189 20.06 5.09 -0.64
N HIS A 190 19.94 6.23 0.00
CA HIS A 190 20.90 7.30 -0.01
C HIS A 190 21.25 7.73 1.40
N THR A 191 22.36 8.43 1.56
CA THR A 191 22.82 8.97 2.86
C THR A 191 22.96 7.88 3.94
N SER A 192 23.51 6.72 3.55
CA SER A 192 23.76 5.56 4.42
C SER A 192 25.26 5.36 4.65
#